data_1185b2111d34a51eb3eb9245bb0e3629
#
_entry.id   1185b2111d34a51eb3eb9245bb0e3629
#
_cell.length_a   1.000
_cell.length_b   1.000
_cell.length_c   1.000
_cell.angle_alpha   90.00
_cell.angle_beta   90.00
_cell.angle_gamma   90.00
#
_symmetry.space_group_name_H-M   'P 1'
#
loop_
_entity.id
_entity.type
_entity.pdbx_description
1 polymer ?
#
loop_
_entity_poly.entity_id
_entity_poly.type
_entity_poly.pdbx_seq_one_letter_code
_entity_poly.pdbx_strand_id
1 'polypeptide(L)'
;MKKLFISALIALTTISFVSCGNNAQSISQPTINEEVSEESPTQQESGINMADFVVNAQLQAPDSIGNVYYEGTVTNNSPYAIKNITFIYNYTNKEGNKDTTYLSFYDTVLSGETSAVNECFGSDDMELTGVQVTIVDNGEDHYYEYDAKLGTIEQWY
;
A
#
# COMPACT_ATOMS: atom_id res chain seq x y z
N MET A 1 25.19 -13.00 31.92
CA MET A 1 24.63 -11.66 31.65
C MET A 1 23.12 -11.81 31.50
N LYS A 2 22.34 -11.26 32.43
CA LYS A 2 20.88 -11.43 32.51
C LYS A 2 20.22 -10.41 31.58
N LYS A 3 19.42 -10.86 30.60
CA LYS A 3 18.59 -9.98 29.74
C LYS A 3 17.28 -9.68 30.45
N LEU A 4 17.04 -8.40 30.72
CA LEU A 4 15.80 -7.88 31.30
C LEU A 4 14.77 -7.71 30.18
N PHE A 5 13.62 -8.41 30.28
CA PHE A 5 12.44 -8.17 29.43
C PHE A 5 11.59 -7.10 30.11
N ILE A 6 11.40 -5.98 29.41
CA ILE A 6 10.45 -4.93 29.80
C ILE A 6 9.16 -5.15 29.02
N SER A 7 8.12 -5.64 29.71
CA SER A 7 6.76 -5.71 29.19
C SER A 7 6.08 -4.36 29.34
N ALA A 8 5.72 -3.70 28.25
CA ALA A 8 4.90 -2.51 28.25
C ALA A 8 3.40 -2.89 28.21
N LEU A 9 2.70 -2.58 29.29
CA LEU A 9 1.25 -2.77 29.45
C LEU A 9 0.55 -1.55 28.86
N ILE A 10 -0.21 -1.71 27.78
CA ILE A 10 -1.04 -0.65 27.18
C ILE A 10 -2.44 -0.75 27.78
N ALA A 11 -2.84 0.28 28.54
CA ALA A 11 -4.18 0.42 29.11
C ALA A 11 -5.14 0.99 28.07
N LEU A 12 -6.23 0.26 27.78
CA LEU A 12 -7.36 0.70 26.97
C LEU A 12 -8.27 1.57 27.84
N THR A 13 -8.44 2.86 27.49
CA THR A 13 -9.47 3.73 28.06
C THR A 13 -10.67 3.80 27.15
N THR A 14 -11.79 3.22 27.58
CA THR A 14 -13.11 3.34 26.95
C THR A 14 -13.79 4.63 27.40
N ILE A 15 -14.10 5.52 26.46
CA ILE A 15 -14.90 6.72 26.72
C ILE A 15 -16.35 6.43 26.31
N SER A 16 -17.25 6.39 27.31
CA SER A 16 -18.69 6.26 27.12
C SER A 16 -19.32 7.65 27.03
N PHE A 17 -19.98 7.98 25.92
CA PHE A 17 -20.85 9.15 25.83
C PHE A 17 -22.28 8.75 26.15
N VAL A 18 -22.79 9.33 27.23
CA VAL A 18 -24.21 9.29 27.59
C VAL A 18 -24.90 10.50 26.98
N SER A 19 -25.94 10.26 26.18
CA SER A 19 -26.86 11.27 25.66
C SER A 19 -28.19 11.19 26.44
N CYS A 20 -28.57 12.29 27.04
CA CYS A 20 -29.96 12.62 27.46
C CYS A 20 -30.18 14.06 27.01
N GLY A 21 -31.20 14.49 26.37
CA GLY A 21 -32.60 14.18 26.30
C GLY A 21 -33.42 15.49 26.37
N ASN A 22 -34.37 15.64 25.49
CA ASN A 22 -35.63 16.39 25.54
C ASN A 22 -35.72 17.93 25.48
N ASN A 23 -36.48 18.32 24.52
CA ASN A 23 -37.73 19.08 24.48
C ASN A 23 -37.79 20.49 23.86
N ALA A 24 -38.69 20.53 22.89
CA ALA A 24 -39.79 21.49 22.66
C ALA A 24 -39.52 22.73 21.76
N GLN A 25 -40.18 22.63 20.60
CA GLN A 25 -41.01 23.66 19.90
C GLN A 25 -40.53 25.11 19.77
N SER A 26 -40.30 25.54 18.53
CA SER A 26 -40.98 26.70 17.96
C SER A 26 -40.82 26.78 16.43
N ILE A 27 -41.94 27.06 15.79
CA ILE A 27 -42.18 27.20 14.35
C ILE A 27 -41.56 28.52 13.86
N SER A 28 -40.81 28.52 12.75
CA SER A 28 -40.77 29.59 11.75
C SER A 28 -40.08 29.11 10.47
N GLN A 29 -40.78 29.20 9.37
CA GLN A 29 -40.42 28.91 7.99
C GLN A 29 -39.81 30.20 7.32
N PRO A 30 -39.34 30.14 6.04
CA PRO A 30 -38.21 29.42 5.47
C PRO A 30 -37.18 30.41 4.88
N THR A 31 -35.91 30.05 4.87
CA THR A 31 -34.96 30.69 3.98
C THR A 31 -34.24 29.58 3.20
N ILE A 32 -34.52 29.60 1.88
CA ILE A 32 -33.86 28.73 0.92
C ILE A 32 -32.41 29.24 0.79
N ASN A 33 -31.47 28.51 1.38
CA ASN A 33 -30.06 28.53 0.98
C ASN A 33 -29.82 27.26 0.21
N GLU A 34 -29.65 27.37 -1.10
CA GLU A 34 -29.00 26.36 -1.92
C GLU A 34 -27.55 26.26 -1.45
N GLU A 35 -27.31 25.33 -0.52
CA GLU A 35 -25.97 24.88 -0.24
C GLU A 35 -25.61 23.92 -1.37
N VAL A 36 -24.81 24.43 -2.30
CA VAL A 36 -24.11 23.62 -3.31
C VAL A 36 -23.22 22.67 -2.52
N SER A 37 -23.72 21.45 -2.30
CA SER A 37 -22.90 20.34 -1.85
C SER A 37 -21.87 20.08 -2.95
N GLU A 38 -20.66 20.55 -2.77
CA GLU A 38 -19.50 20.03 -3.50
C GLU A 38 -19.41 18.54 -3.17
N GLU A 39 -19.91 17.71 -4.08
CA GLU A 39 -19.64 16.28 -4.04
C GLU A 39 -18.12 16.10 -4.11
N SER A 40 -17.55 15.82 -2.96
CA SER A 40 -16.20 15.27 -2.86
C SER A 40 -16.16 14.02 -3.76
N PRO A 41 -15.17 13.86 -4.65
CA PRO A 41 -15.13 12.71 -5.54
C PRO A 41 -15.17 11.45 -4.65
N THR A 42 -16.22 10.68 -4.82
CA THR A 42 -16.36 9.36 -4.19
C THR A 42 -15.16 8.55 -4.66
N GLN A 43 -14.18 8.31 -3.79
CA GLN A 43 -13.14 7.32 -4.03
C GLN A 43 -13.87 6.01 -4.27
N GLN A 44 -13.86 5.54 -5.52
CA GLN A 44 -14.34 4.22 -5.85
C GLN A 44 -13.48 3.25 -5.04
N GLU A 45 -14.08 2.52 -4.09
CA GLU A 45 -13.37 1.50 -3.32
C GLU A 45 -12.80 0.51 -4.35
N SER A 46 -11.51 0.63 -4.63
CA SER A 46 -10.78 -0.37 -5.39
C SER A 46 -10.88 -1.66 -4.57
N GLY A 47 -11.36 -2.74 -5.16
CA GLY A 47 -11.56 -4.01 -4.46
C GLY A 47 -10.27 -4.66 -3.93
N ILE A 48 -9.12 -3.94 -3.98
CA ILE A 48 -7.82 -4.39 -3.49
C ILE A 48 -7.24 -3.43 -2.45
N ASN A 49 -6.45 -4.00 -1.52
CA ASN A 49 -5.69 -3.25 -0.53
C ASN A 49 -4.18 -3.51 -0.77
N MET A 50 -3.39 -2.45 -1.00
CA MET A 50 -1.94 -2.59 -1.23
C MET A 50 -1.18 -3.20 -0.04
N ALA A 51 -1.71 -3.08 1.18
CA ALA A 51 -1.13 -3.73 2.36
C ALA A 51 -1.18 -5.27 2.32
N ASP A 52 -1.99 -5.85 1.43
CA ASP A 52 -2.08 -7.30 1.25
C ASP A 52 -0.89 -7.86 0.44
N PHE A 53 -0.12 -7.02 -0.23
CA PHE A 53 1.07 -7.39 -1.01
C PHE A 53 2.34 -7.08 -0.21
N VAL A 54 2.77 -8.04 0.59
CA VAL A 54 3.90 -7.85 1.51
C VAL A 54 5.22 -8.21 0.85
N VAL A 55 6.06 -7.19 0.61
CA VAL A 55 7.43 -7.36 0.12
C VAL A 55 8.35 -7.67 1.29
N ASN A 56 9.13 -8.74 1.16
CA ASN A 56 10.23 -9.08 2.04
C ASN A 56 11.52 -9.07 1.23
N ALA A 57 12.26 -7.96 1.26
CA ALA A 57 13.45 -7.76 0.46
C ALA A 57 14.57 -7.07 1.25
N GLN A 58 15.80 -7.27 0.79
CA GLN A 58 17.00 -6.72 1.42
C GLN A 58 18.06 -6.35 0.38
N LEU A 59 18.88 -5.37 0.72
CA LEU A 59 20.06 -5.03 -0.08
C LEU A 59 21.12 -6.12 0.06
N GLN A 60 21.70 -6.51 -1.07
CA GLN A 60 22.80 -7.44 -1.14
C GLN A 60 24.13 -6.69 -1.06
N ALA A 61 25.21 -7.39 -0.73
CA ALA A 61 26.55 -6.81 -0.81
C ALA A 61 26.88 -6.43 -2.27
N PRO A 62 27.67 -5.35 -2.50
CA PRO A 62 28.06 -4.97 -3.85
C PRO A 62 28.75 -6.12 -4.60
N ASP A 63 28.43 -6.28 -5.87
CA ASP A 63 29.09 -7.21 -6.77
C ASP A 63 30.54 -6.78 -7.10
N SER A 64 31.25 -7.54 -7.92
CA SER A 64 32.64 -7.29 -8.28
C SER A 64 32.89 -5.98 -9.05
N ILE A 65 31.83 -5.36 -9.57
CA ILE A 65 31.89 -4.08 -10.31
C ILE A 65 31.14 -2.95 -9.59
N GLY A 66 30.74 -3.20 -8.32
CA GLY A 66 30.17 -2.20 -7.42
C GLY A 66 28.66 -1.97 -7.57
N ASN A 67 27.93 -2.83 -8.27
CA ASN A 67 26.48 -2.75 -8.24
C ASN A 67 25.92 -3.35 -6.94
N VAL A 68 24.86 -2.74 -6.42
CA VAL A 68 24.07 -3.22 -5.29
C VAL A 68 22.71 -3.66 -5.80
N TYR A 69 22.25 -4.81 -5.34
CA TYR A 69 20.94 -5.36 -5.70
C TYR A 69 20.02 -5.37 -4.49
N TYR A 70 18.74 -5.09 -4.75
CA TYR A 70 17.64 -5.23 -3.81
C TYR A 70 16.89 -6.50 -4.18
N GLU A 71 17.05 -7.55 -3.38
CA GLU A 71 16.57 -8.90 -3.65
C GLU A 71 15.48 -9.27 -2.66
N GLY A 72 14.39 -9.87 -3.14
CA GLY A 72 13.29 -10.26 -2.26
C GLY A 72 12.19 -11.07 -2.92
N THR A 73 11.13 -11.25 -2.13
CA THR A 73 9.89 -11.95 -2.47
C THR A 73 8.69 -11.07 -2.20
N VAL A 74 7.54 -11.40 -2.78
CA VAL A 74 6.24 -10.84 -2.40
C VAL A 74 5.33 -11.94 -1.89
N THR A 75 4.66 -11.70 -0.75
CA THR A 75 3.58 -12.56 -0.23
C THR A 75 2.24 -11.93 -0.57
N ASN A 76 1.36 -12.71 -1.17
CA ASN A 76 0.00 -12.29 -1.55
C ASN A 76 -1.00 -12.68 -0.47
N ASN A 77 -1.41 -11.73 0.37
CA ASN A 77 -2.45 -11.91 1.37
C ASN A 77 -3.85 -11.48 0.89
N SER A 78 -3.98 -11.03 -0.37
CA SER A 78 -5.27 -10.68 -0.97
C SER A 78 -6.10 -11.93 -1.27
N PRO A 79 -7.42 -11.82 -1.45
CA PRO A 79 -8.27 -12.95 -1.85
C PRO A 79 -8.10 -13.34 -3.33
N TYR A 80 -7.35 -12.57 -4.11
CA TYR A 80 -7.18 -12.74 -5.55
C TYR A 80 -5.85 -13.42 -5.89
N ALA A 81 -5.74 -14.07 -7.04
CA ALA A 81 -4.45 -14.45 -7.60
C ALA A 81 -3.79 -13.20 -8.22
N ILE A 82 -2.50 -13.00 -7.96
CA ILE A 82 -1.68 -12.03 -8.67
C ILE A 82 -1.15 -12.70 -9.95
N LYS A 83 -1.33 -12.07 -11.12
CA LYS A 83 -0.71 -12.49 -12.37
C LYS A 83 0.68 -11.90 -12.56
N ASN A 84 0.83 -10.62 -12.19
CA ASN A 84 2.10 -9.93 -12.08
C ASN A 84 1.98 -8.78 -11.08
N ILE A 85 3.11 -8.42 -10.46
CA ILE A 85 3.20 -7.24 -9.60
C ILE A 85 4.60 -6.64 -9.73
N THR A 86 4.66 -5.29 -9.80
CA THR A 86 5.89 -4.51 -9.90
C THR A 86 5.89 -3.42 -8.86
N PHE A 87 6.91 -3.39 -8.02
CA PHE A 87 7.19 -2.30 -7.09
C PHE A 87 8.20 -1.35 -7.73
N ILE A 88 7.86 -0.07 -7.76
CA ILE A 88 8.64 0.99 -8.43
C ILE A 88 9.34 1.80 -7.35
N TYR A 89 10.67 1.85 -7.41
CA TYR A 89 11.49 2.58 -6.46
C TYR A 89 12.34 3.64 -7.15
N ASN A 90 12.47 4.80 -6.51
CA ASN A 90 13.58 5.72 -6.78
C ASN A 90 14.78 5.32 -5.92
N TYR A 91 15.98 5.45 -6.46
CA TYR A 91 17.23 5.13 -5.77
C TYR A 91 18.38 6.00 -6.29
N THR A 92 19.53 6.00 -5.62
CA THR A 92 20.74 6.63 -6.14
C THR A 92 21.67 5.53 -6.67
N ASN A 93 21.96 5.59 -7.97
CA ASN A 93 22.85 4.61 -8.60
C ASN A 93 24.32 4.80 -8.17
N LYS A 94 25.21 3.89 -8.54
CA LYS A 94 26.63 3.90 -8.14
C LYS A 94 27.41 5.12 -8.65
N GLU A 95 26.93 5.81 -9.68
CA GLU A 95 27.48 7.06 -10.19
C GLU A 95 26.98 8.30 -9.40
N GLY A 96 26.10 8.11 -8.41
CA GLY A 96 25.51 9.17 -7.60
C GLY A 96 24.31 9.88 -8.25
N ASN A 97 23.74 9.33 -9.32
CA ASN A 97 22.58 9.90 -9.98
C ASN A 97 21.28 9.29 -9.44
N LYS A 98 20.22 10.11 -9.35
CA LYS A 98 18.87 9.60 -9.10
C LYS A 98 18.37 8.83 -10.31
N ASP A 99 17.81 7.66 -10.05
CA ASP A 99 17.32 6.72 -11.06
C ASP A 99 16.09 5.98 -10.54
N THR A 100 15.39 5.24 -11.41
CA THR A 100 14.23 4.43 -11.07
C THR A 100 14.52 2.97 -11.34
N THR A 101 14.10 2.10 -10.42
CA THR A 101 14.26 0.65 -10.54
C THR A 101 12.95 -0.06 -10.26
N TYR A 102 12.83 -1.31 -10.73
CA TYR A 102 11.60 -2.08 -10.76
C TYR A 102 11.84 -3.48 -10.19
N LEU A 103 11.29 -3.75 -9.00
CA LEU A 103 11.25 -5.10 -8.46
C LEU A 103 9.97 -5.78 -8.96
N SER A 104 10.09 -6.65 -9.95
CA SER A 104 8.96 -7.23 -10.68
C SER A 104 8.86 -8.73 -10.46
N PHE A 105 7.63 -9.22 -10.27
CA PHE A 105 7.28 -10.62 -10.14
C PHE A 105 6.26 -10.95 -11.23
N TYR A 106 6.65 -11.81 -12.15
CA TYR A 106 5.86 -12.16 -13.34
C TYR A 106 5.19 -13.54 -13.24
N ASP A 107 5.52 -14.32 -12.22
CA ASP A 107 4.87 -15.59 -11.95
C ASP A 107 3.55 -15.38 -11.21
N THR A 108 2.57 -16.22 -11.50
CA THR A 108 1.30 -16.18 -10.76
C THR A 108 1.53 -16.54 -9.29
N VAL A 109 1.08 -15.66 -8.38
CA VAL A 109 1.13 -15.87 -6.94
C VAL A 109 -0.30 -15.98 -6.40
N LEU A 110 -0.70 -17.17 -5.98
CA LEU A 110 -2.04 -17.40 -5.45
C LEU A 110 -2.22 -16.75 -4.07
N SER A 111 -3.48 -16.59 -3.64
CA SER A 111 -3.81 -16.11 -2.31
C SER A 111 -3.11 -16.95 -1.23
N GLY A 112 -2.39 -16.30 -0.31
CA GLY A 112 -1.61 -16.91 0.77
C GLY A 112 -0.23 -17.43 0.35
N GLU A 113 0.15 -17.35 -0.92
CA GLU A 113 1.45 -17.81 -1.41
C GLU A 113 2.50 -16.68 -1.40
N THR A 114 3.76 -17.10 -1.47
CA THR A 114 4.92 -16.23 -1.64
C THR A 114 5.59 -16.54 -2.98
N SER A 115 5.97 -15.48 -3.71
CA SER A 115 6.65 -15.59 -5.01
C SER A 115 8.03 -16.24 -4.91
N ALA A 116 8.59 -16.62 -6.05
CA ALA A 116 10.03 -16.83 -6.18
C ALA A 116 10.79 -15.52 -5.86
N VAL A 117 12.08 -15.66 -5.55
CA VAL A 117 12.98 -14.53 -5.34
C VAL A 117 13.22 -13.80 -6.66
N ASN A 118 13.17 -12.45 -6.62
CA ASN A 118 13.58 -11.61 -7.74
C ASN A 118 14.42 -10.43 -7.24
N GLU A 119 15.08 -9.72 -8.15
CA GLU A 119 16.00 -8.63 -7.83
C GLU A 119 15.86 -7.43 -8.75
N CYS A 120 16.29 -6.28 -8.26
CA CYS A 120 16.49 -5.06 -9.05
C CYS A 120 17.71 -4.30 -8.52
N PHE A 121 18.17 -3.26 -9.21
CA PHE A 121 19.19 -2.38 -8.65
C PHE A 121 18.67 -1.67 -7.39
N GLY A 122 19.57 -1.41 -6.44
CA GLY A 122 19.18 -0.77 -5.18
C GLY A 122 20.30 0.05 -4.54
N SER A 123 19.91 0.78 -3.50
CA SER A 123 20.80 1.55 -2.63
C SER A 123 20.14 1.74 -1.26
N ASP A 124 20.89 2.26 -0.28
CA ASP A 124 20.38 2.50 1.07
C ASP A 124 19.27 3.59 1.12
N ASP A 125 19.12 4.37 0.06
CA ASP A 125 18.14 5.47 -0.04
C ASP A 125 16.94 5.15 -0.93
N MET A 126 16.60 3.86 -1.10
CA MET A 126 15.43 3.45 -1.88
C MET A 126 14.14 4.01 -1.30
N GLU A 127 13.30 4.57 -2.18
CA GLU A 127 11.99 5.10 -1.86
C GLU A 127 10.93 4.47 -2.78
N LEU A 128 9.92 3.80 -2.21
CA LEU A 128 8.78 3.28 -2.97
C LEU A 128 7.96 4.44 -3.53
N THR A 129 7.78 4.49 -4.84
CA THR A 129 7.02 5.54 -5.53
C THR A 129 5.71 5.03 -6.11
N GLY A 130 5.61 3.73 -6.40
CA GLY A 130 4.38 3.16 -6.95
C GLY A 130 4.39 1.64 -6.93
N VAL A 131 3.19 1.07 -7.16
CA VAL A 131 2.99 -0.36 -7.36
C VAL A 131 2.04 -0.56 -8.52
N GLN A 132 2.40 -1.42 -9.45
CA GLN A 132 1.54 -1.88 -10.55
C GLN A 132 1.22 -3.34 -10.30
N VAL A 133 -0.06 -3.70 -10.31
CA VAL A 133 -0.49 -5.08 -10.09
C VAL A 133 -1.61 -5.47 -11.03
N THR A 134 -1.51 -6.69 -11.60
CA THR A 134 -2.60 -7.35 -12.30
C THR A 134 -3.08 -8.52 -11.44
N ILE A 135 -4.32 -8.47 -11.02
CA ILE A 135 -4.99 -9.57 -10.33
C ILE A 135 -5.91 -10.31 -11.28
N VAL A 136 -6.25 -11.55 -10.93
CA VAL A 136 -7.28 -12.34 -11.61
C VAL A 136 -8.47 -12.48 -10.67
N ASP A 137 -9.61 -11.95 -11.09
CA ASP A 137 -10.90 -12.12 -10.42
C ASP A 137 -11.90 -12.73 -11.38
N ASN A 138 -12.54 -13.86 -10.99
CA ASN A 138 -13.51 -14.61 -11.81
C ASN A 138 -13.00 -14.96 -13.22
N GLY A 139 -11.68 -15.10 -13.41
CA GLY A 139 -11.04 -15.42 -14.67
C GLY A 139 -10.77 -14.22 -15.56
N GLU A 140 -11.02 -13.02 -15.09
CA GLU A 140 -10.72 -11.76 -15.76
C GLU A 140 -9.52 -11.06 -15.12
N ASP A 141 -8.69 -10.43 -15.96
CA ASP A 141 -7.53 -9.65 -15.53
C ASP A 141 -7.99 -8.22 -15.17
N HIS A 142 -7.61 -7.76 -13.97
CA HIS A 142 -7.84 -6.39 -13.50
C HIS A 142 -6.50 -5.73 -13.19
N TYR A 143 -6.23 -4.61 -13.83
CA TYR A 143 -4.99 -3.85 -13.64
C TYR A 143 -5.21 -2.69 -12.68
N TYR A 144 -4.31 -2.56 -11.69
CA TYR A 144 -4.31 -1.47 -10.71
C TYR A 144 -2.94 -0.81 -10.66
N GLU A 145 -2.95 0.49 -10.46
CA GLU A 145 -1.77 1.31 -10.21
C GLU A 145 -1.93 2.08 -8.91
N TYR A 146 -0.95 1.96 -8.03
CA TYR A 146 -0.88 2.67 -6.77
C TYR A 146 0.20 3.74 -6.82
N ASP A 147 -0.15 4.98 -6.50
CA ASP A 147 0.79 6.07 -6.26
C ASP A 147 1.10 6.13 -4.76
N ALA A 148 2.34 5.80 -4.38
CA ALA A 148 2.74 5.76 -2.98
C ALA A 148 2.82 7.16 -2.34
N LYS A 149 3.03 8.22 -3.14
CA LYS A 149 3.09 9.60 -2.67
C LYS A 149 1.72 10.19 -2.37
N LEU A 150 0.72 9.85 -3.20
CA LEU A 150 -0.67 10.31 -3.05
C LEU A 150 -1.48 9.36 -2.16
N GLY A 151 -1.06 8.09 -2.03
CA GLY A 151 -1.82 7.05 -1.35
C GLY A 151 -3.08 6.64 -2.10
N THR A 152 -3.11 6.84 -3.42
CA THR A 152 -4.28 6.57 -4.28
C THR A 152 -4.08 5.32 -5.10
N ILE A 153 -5.19 4.60 -5.37
CA ILE A 153 -5.23 3.43 -6.25
C ILE A 153 -6.15 3.78 -7.43
N GLU A 154 -5.67 3.53 -8.64
CA GLU A 154 -6.43 3.65 -9.87
C GLU A 154 -6.59 2.27 -10.53
N GLN A 155 -7.79 1.96 -11.02
CA GLN A 155 -8.05 0.78 -11.83
C GLN A 155 -8.10 1.17 -13.30
N TRP A 156 -7.36 0.42 -14.13
CA TRP A 156 -7.35 0.58 -15.58
C TRP A 156 -8.10 -0.58 -16.25
N TYR A 157 -8.88 -0.28 -17.27
CA TYR A 157 -9.70 -1.24 -18.05
C TYR A 157 -9.08 -1.51 -19.42
#